data_31987031f8a1f67a7ee7263c90227669
#
_entry.id   31987031f8a1f67a7ee7263c90227669
#
_cell.length_a   1.000
_cell.length_b   1.000
_cell.length_c   1.000
_cell.angle_alpha   90.00
_cell.angle_beta   90.00
_cell.angle_gamma   90.00
#
_symmetry.space_group_name_H-M   'P 1'
#
loop_
_entity.id
_entity.type
_entity.pdbx_description
1 polymer ?
#
loop_
_entity_poly.entity_id
_entity_poly.type
_entity_poly.pdbx_seq_one_letter_code
_entity_poly.pdbx_strand_id
1 'polypeptide(L)'
;ETGVLVALAAAAGVTGAQAMLDGPRGFGNAMSENVDWDAATSDLGKRFNITRTTQKNHACCGHTFAALDAIIALREAHALDADQVQRIRVGTYAKALEVTGNFAPRTGYEAKFSLPYCASVALMEGRVRLDAFDRKHLDDASIRALMARVELYVDEAADSGFPRQRAAVVEITTRAGERLGFRAPTRKGDPDHPLSDAELVDKFRELAAPVTGEAACENLLDALWRIDVLDDTGTLFTPAPNLQAAGATD
;
A
#
# COMPACT_ATOMS: atom_id res chain seq x y z
N GLU A 1 16.00 1.21 12.03
CA GLU A 1 17.30 0.55 12.30
C GLU A 1 18.43 1.59 12.42
N THR A 2 18.72 2.40 11.38
CA THR A 2 19.81 3.38 11.36
C THR A 2 19.72 4.39 12.53
N GLY A 3 18.55 4.94 12.83
CA GLY A 3 18.36 5.90 13.92
C GLY A 3 18.71 5.31 15.30
N VAL A 4 18.34 4.05 15.56
CA VAL A 4 18.68 3.36 16.79
C VAL A 4 20.18 3.10 16.87
N LEU A 5 20.79 2.64 15.77
CA LEU A 5 22.24 2.41 15.73
C LEU A 5 23.03 3.69 16.00
N VAL A 6 22.64 4.80 15.35
CA VAL A 6 23.29 6.10 15.56
C VAL A 6 23.10 6.61 16.99
N ALA A 7 21.92 6.41 17.59
CA ALA A 7 21.68 6.78 18.99
C ALA A 7 22.56 5.97 19.96
N LEU A 8 22.72 4.67 19.74
CA LEU A 8 23.62 3.81 20.52
C LEU A 8 25.08 4.22 20.32
N ALA A 9 25.48 4.55 19.08
CA ALA A 9 26.84 5.05 18.81
C ALA A 9 27.11 6.39 19.52
N ALA A 10 26.14 7.31 19.53
CA ALA A 10 26.24 8.57 20.26
C ALA A 10 26.34 8.34 21.77
N ALA A 11 25.55 7.39 22.32
CA ALA A 11 25.67 7.01 23.75
C ALA A 11 27.05 6.43 24.08
N ALA A 12 27.71 5.77 23.11
CA ALA A 12 29.08 5.26 23.24
C ALA A 12 30.17 6.33 22.96
N GLY A 13 29.80 7.61 22.79
CA GLY A 13 30.74 8.73 22.63
C GLY A 13 31.09 9.09 21.19
N VAL A 14 30.42 8.50 20.19
CA VAL A 14 30.61 8.92 18.78
C VAL A 14 29.97 10.31 18.58
N THR A 15 30.75 11.23 18.00
CA THR A 15 30.29 12.60 17.71
C THR A 15 29.99 12.80 16.25
N GLY A 16 29.16 13.79 15.93
CA GLY A 16 28.78 14.18 14.57
C GLY A 16 28.82 15.70 14.37
N ALA A 17 28.59 16.15 13.16
CA ALA A 17 28.48 17.57 12.84
C ALA A 17 27.24 18.18 13.51
N GLN A 18 27.41 19.26 14.27
CA GLN A 18 26.34 19.89 15.04
C GLN A 18 25.30 20.60 14.15
N ALA A 19 25.73 21.15 13.00
CA ALA A 19 24.89 21.93 12.09
C ALA A 19 24.35 21.09 10.93
N MET A 20 24.07 19.80 11.15
CA MET A 20 23.57 18.90 10.08
C MET A 20 22.14 19.24 9.62
N LEU A 21 21.31 19.78 10.48
CA LEU A 21 19.92 20.12 10.14
C LEU A 21 19.81 21.55 9.61
N ASP A 22 20.28 22.54 10.35
CA ASP A 22 20.05 23.97 10.17
C ASP A 22 21.23 24.75 9.58
N GLY A 23 22.40 24.12 9.40
CA GLY A 23 23.57 24.76 8.82
C GLY A 23 23.39 25.10 7.34
N PRO A 24 24.25 25.99 6.77
CA PRO A 24 24.14 26.43 5.37
C PRO A 24 24.18 25.28 4.34
N ARG A 25 24.81 24.17 4.67
CA ARG A 25 24.83 22.93 3.89
C ARG A 25 24.08 21.80 4.57
N GLY A 26 23.22 22.12 5.54
CA GLY A 26 22.43 21.18 6.31
C GLY A 26 21.24 20.65 5.51
N PHE A 27 20.59 19.63 6.11
CA PHE A 27 19.44 18.93 5.52
C PHE A 27 18.30 19.87 5.12
N GLY A 28 18.00 20.87 5.96
CA GLY A 28 16.92 21.83 5.68
C GLY A 28 17.14 22.55 4.36
N ASN A 29 18.32 23.15 4.19
CA ASN A 29 18.65 23.90 2.97
C ASN A 29 18.86 23.00 1.73
N ALA A 30 19.19 21.71 1.92
CA ALA A 30 19.25 20.75 0.82
C ALA A 30 17.86 20.32 0.33
N MET A 31 16.84 20.40 1.18
CA MET A 31 15.49 19.91 0.89
C MET A 31 14.46 21.00 0.63
N SER A 32 14.74 22.25 0.97
CA SER A 32 13.82 23.38 0.84
C SER A 32 14.56 24.69 0.64
N GLU A 33 14.03 25.57 -0.22
CA GLU A 33 14.53 26.92 -0.41
C GLU A 33 14.18 27.86 0.76
N ASN A 34 13.09 27.55 1.49
CA ASN A 34 12.59 28.31 2.63
C ASN A 34 12.23 27.36 3.76
N VAL A 35 13.17 27.12 4.67
CA VAL A 35 12.95 26.25 5.84
C VAL A 35 12.32 27.07 6.96
N ASP A 36 11.14 26.61 7.43
CA ASP A 36 10.47 27.13 8.61
C ASP A 36 10.68 26.16 9.78
N TRP A 37 11.68 26.41 10.58
CA TRP A 37 12.03 25.57 11.74
C TRP A 37 11.02 25.70 12.89
N ASP A 38 10.36 26.87 13.03
CA ASP A 38 9.33 27.07 14.02
C ASP A 38 8.10 26.22 13.69
N ALA A 39 7.67 26.22 12.43
CA ALA A 39 6.60 25.33 11.99
C ALA A 39 6.97 23.84 12.11
N ALA A 40 8.23 23.47 11.85
CA ALA A 40 8.70 22.09 11.95
C ALA A 40 8.66 21.54 13.40
N THR A 41 8.80 22.41 14.41
CA THR A 41 8.95 22.02 15.81
C THR A 41 7.77 22.37 16.71
N SER A 42 6.87 23.27 16.29
CA SER A 42 5.77 23.83 17.11
C SER A 42 4.81 22.77 17.68
N ASP A 43 4.63 21.67 16.97
CA ASP A 43 3.69 20.59 17.30
C ASP A 43 4.36 19.36 17.93
N LEU A 44 5.65 19.45 18.29
CA LEU A 44 6.35 18.35 18.96
C LEU A 44 5.66 17.97 20.27
N GLY A 45 5.41 16.66 20.46
CA GLY A 45 4.68 16.14 21.62
C GLY A 45 3.17 16.36 21.61
N LYS A 46 2.62 17.08 20.61
CA LYS A 46 1.17 17.33 20.47
C LYS A 46 0.57 16.61 19.27
N ARG A 47 1.27 16.58 18.14
CA ARG A 47 0.83 15.94 16.91
C ARG A 47 1.81 14.86 16.50
N PHE A 48 1.30 13.66 16.30
CA PHE A 48 2.07 12.50 15.89
C PHE A 48 1.71 12.12 14.45
N ASN A 49 2.66 12.21 13.54
CA ASN A 49 2.43 11.94 12.12
C ASN A 49 2.03 10.48 11.84
N ILE A 50 2.37 9.55 12.75
CA ILE A 50 1.96 8.13 12.62
C ILE A 50 0.44 7.97 12.54
N THR A 51 -0.34 8.82 13.22
CA THR A 51 -1.81 8.79 13.19
C THR A 51 -2.41 9.24 11.85
N ARG A 52 -1.57 9.78 10.96
CA ARG A 52 -1.96 10.28 9.62
C ARG A 52 -1.26 9.52 8.50
N THR A 53 -0.68 8.38 8.81
CA THR A 53 0.04 7.56 7.83
C THR A 53 -0.96 6.69 7.06
N THR A 54 -0.82 6.63 5.73
CA THR A 54 -1.57 5.69 4.90
C THR A 54 -1.12 4.26 5.19
N GLN A 55 -2.07 3.38 5.42
CA GLN A 55 -1.86 1.94 5.53
C GLN A 55 -2.20 1.27 4.20
N LYS A 56 -1.26 0.54 3.63
CA LYS A 56 -1.51 -0.14 2.35
C LYS A 56 -2.47 -1.30 2.52
N ASN A 57 -3.64 -1.23 1.86
CA ASN A 57 -4.60 -2.32 1.78
C ASN A 57 -4.23 -3.37 0.73
N HIS A 58 -3.60 -2.94 -0.37
CA HIS A 58 -3.18 -3.82 -1.47
C HIS A 58 -1.66 -3.94 -1.55
N ALA A 59 -1.16 -5.10 -2.00
CA ALA A 59 0.28 -5.40 -2.08
C ALA A 59 0.97 -4.82 -3.33
N CYS A 60 0.49 -3.67 -3.82
CA CYS A 60 0.96 -3.01 -5.05
C CYS A 60 1.22 -1.51 -4.87
N CYS A 61 1.41 -0.79 -5.96
CA CYS A 61 1.64 0.65 -5.96
C CYS A 61 0.40 1.40 -5.47
N GLY A 62 0.56 2.33 -4.52
CA GLY A 62 -0.55 3.10 -3.95
C GLY A 62 -1.30 4.01 -4.95
N HIS A 63 -0.76 4.21 -6.15
CA HIS A 63 -1.46 4.91 -7.23
C HIS A 63 -2.61 4.09 -7.84
N THR A 64 -2.66 2.78 -7.61
CA THR A 64 -3.72 1.90 -8.11
C THR A 64 -4.91 1.78 -7.15
N PHE A 65 -4.75 2.07 -5.87
CA PHE A 65 -5.67 1.68 -4.80
C PHE A 65 -7.11 2.15 -5.00
N ALA A 66 -7.34 3.43 -5.28
CA ALA A 66 -8.70 3.93 -5.48
C ALA A 66 -9.45 3.20 -6.61
N ALA A 67 -8.73 2.84 -7.69
CA ALA A 67 -9.31 2.07 -8.78
C ALA A 67 -9.63 0.63 -8.35
N LEU A 68 -8.74 0.00 -7.57
CA LEU A 68 -8.96 -1.36 -7.07
C LEU A 68 -10.12 -1.39 -6.07
N ASP A 69 -10.19 -0.42 -5.16
CA ASP A 69 -11.31 -0.28 -4.21
C ASP A 69 -12.64 -0.13 -4.96
N ALA A 70 -12.66 0.67 -6.04
CA ALA A 70 -13.86 0.84 -6.86
C ALA A 70 -14.27 -0.45 -7.60
N ILE A 71 -13.31 -1.20 -8.14
CA ILE A 71 -13.57 -2.47 -8.83
C ILE A 71 -14.11 -3.52 -7.85
N ILE A 72 -13.51 -3.62 -6.67
CA ILE A 72 -13.94 -4.55 -5.62
C ILE A 72 -15.36 -4.21 -5.16
N ALA A 73 -15.65 -2.93 -4.94
CA ALA A 73 -16.99 -2.48 -4.57
C ALA A 73 -18.05 -2.83 -5.63
N LEU A 74 -17.75 -2.62 -6.92
CA LEU A 74 -18.65 -3.01 -8.01
C LEU A 74 -18.81 -4.52 -8.11
N ARG A 75 -17.72 -5.29 -7.96
CA ARG A 75 -17.77 -6.75 -7.95
C ARG A 75 -18.68 -7.28 -6.86
N GLU A 76 -18.53 -6.77 -5.64
CA GLU A 76 -19.35 -7.19 -4.49
C GLU A 76 -20.81 -6.78 -4.62
N ALA A 77 -21.06 -5.52 -5.01
CA ALA A 77 -22.43 -4.99 -5.12
C ALA A 77 -23.27 -5.69 -6.20
N HIS A 78 -22.63 -6.17 -7.27
CA HIS A 78 -23.31 -6.77 -8.42
C HIS A 78 -23.00 -8.26 -8.63
N ALA A 79 -22.26 -8.90 -7.70
CA ALA A 79 -21.79 -10.28 -7.80
C ALA A 79 -21.14 -10.60 -9.16
N LEU A 80 -20.23 -9.70 -9.62
CA LEU A 80 -19.62 -9.79 -10.94
C LEU A 80 -18.55 -10.87 -11.00
N ASP A 81 -18.62 -11.67 -12.06
CA ASP A 81 -17.55 -12.56 -12.49
C ASP A 81 -16.83 -12.01 -13.74
N ALA A 82 -15.56 -12.36 -13.90
CA ALA A 82 -14.72 -11.88 -15.00
C ALA A 82 -15.31 -12.22 -16.39
N ASP A 83 -16.01 -13.35 -16.51
CA ASP A 83 -16.64 -13.78 -17.76
C ASP A 83 -17.81 -12.89 -18.18
N GLN A 84 -18.47 -12.25 -17.23
CA GLN A 84 -19.59 -11.34 -17.50
C GLN A 84 -19.11 -9.97 -18.00
N VAL A 85 -17.80 -9.63 -17.79
CA VAL A 85 -17.27 -8.31 -18.11
C VAL A 85 -16.81 -8.24 -19.55
N GLN A 86 -17.32 -7.24 -20.27
CA GLN A 86 -16.90 -6.90 -21.62
C GLN A 86 -15.75 -5.88 -21.61
N ARG A 87 -15.82 -4.87 -20.73
CA ARG A 87 -14.86 -3.76 -20.67
C ARG A 87 -14.78 -3.17 -19.25
N ILE A 88 -13.58 -2.75 -18.86
CA ILE A 88 -13.31 -2.00 -17.64
C ILE A 88 -12.65 -0.70 -18.06
N ARG A 89 -13.27 0.45 -17.79
CA ARG A 89 -12.66 1.77 -17.98
C ARG A 89 -12.26 2.33 -16.63
N VAL A 90 -11.00 2.73 -16.50
CA VAL A 90 -10.46 3.31 -15.28
C VAL A 90 -9.95 4.72 -15.57
N GLY A 91 -10.64 5.71 -15.01
CA GLY A 91 -10.22 7.11 -15.01
C GLY A 91 -9.53 7.46 -13.69
N THR A 92 -8.35 8.07 -13.76
CA THR A 92 -7.59 8.52 -12.59
C THR A 92 -6.68 9.68 -13.00
N TYR A 93 -5.85 10.19 -12.08
CA TYR A 93 -4.94 11.29 -12.35
C TYR A 93 -3.73 10.87 -13.22
N ALA A 94 -3.19 11.80 -13.99
CA ALA A 94 -2.12 11.56 -14.99
C ALA A 94 -0.89 10.86 -14.38
N LYS A 95 -0.46 11.30 -13.18
CA LYS A 95 0.69 10.68 -12.50
C LYS A 95 0.48 9.21 -12.15
N ALA A 96 -0.75 8.78 -11.86
CA ALA A 96 -1.04 7.37 -11.64
C ALA A 96 -0.80 6.56 -12.92
N LEU A 97 -1.27 7.06 -14.06
CA LEU A 97 -1.10 6.37 -15.34
C LEU A 97 0.36 6.33 -15.80
N GLU A 98 1.11 7.41 -15.58
CA GLU A 98 2.56 7.45 -15.85
C GLU A 98 3.31 6.34 -15.10
N VAL A 99 2.96 6.14 -13.82
CA VAL A 99 3.66 5.18 -12.94
C VAL A 99 3.14 3.76 -13.10
N THR A 100 1.83 3.58 -13.39
CA THR A 100 1.17 2.26 -13.33
C THR A 100 0.50 1.82 -14.64
N GLY A 101 0.73 2.52 -15.74
CA GLY A 101 0.12 2.23 -17.04
C GLY A 101 0.75 1.07 -17.83
N ASN A 102 1.53 0.20 -17.22
CA ASN A 102 2.18 -0.92 -17.90
C ASN A 102 1.18 -2.04 -18.24
N PHE A 103 0.90 -2.24 -19.52
CA PHE A 103 0.00 -3.30 -20.03
C PHE A 103 0.70 -4.66 -20.27
N ALA A 104 2.01 -4.75 -20.09
CA ALA A 104 2.77 -5.98 -20.37
C ALA A 104 3.80 -6.30 -19.26
N PRO A 105 3.38 -6.43 -17.99
CA PRO A 105 4.29 -6.76 -16.91
C PRO A 105 4.80 -8.20 -17.10
N ARG A 106 6.13 -8.41 -16.88
CA ARG A 106 6.82 -9.68 -17.04
C ARG A 106 7.25 -10.30 -15.72
N THR A 107 7.34 -9.47 -14.69
CA THR A 107 7.78 -9.88 -13.35
C THR A 107 6.75 -9.47 -12.31
N GLY A 108 6.76 -10.11 -11.13
CA GLY A 108 5.91 -9.72 -10.01
C GLY A 108 6.15 -8.28 -9.58
N TYR A 109 7.40 -7.79 -9.70
CA TYR A 109 7.70 -6.39 -9.42
C TYR A 109 7.01 -5.45 -10.42
N GLU A 110 7.13 -5.70 -11.73
CA GLU A 110 6.45 -4.90 -12.75
C GLU A 110 4.92 -4.96 -12.62
N ALA A 111 4.37 -6.12 -12.26
CA ALA A 111 2.94 -6.29 -12.05
C ALA A 111 2.40 -5.44 -10.89
N LYS A 112 3.19 -5.21 -9.82
CA LYS A 112 2.84 -4.29 -8.74
C LYS A 112 2.70 -2.84 -9.20
N PHE A 113 3.24 -2.49 -10.35
CA PHE A 113 3.14 -1.20 -11.01
C PHE A 113 2.32 -1.26 -12.31
N SER A 114 1.44 -2.26 -12.45
CA SER A 114 0.52 -2.40 -13.58
C SER A 114 -0.92 -2.28 -13.10
N LEU A 115 -1.53 -1.12 -13.32
CA LEU A 115 -2.95 -0.92 -13.02
C LEU A 115 -3.86 -1.89 -13.81
N PRO A 116 -3.63 -2.17 -15.12
CA PRO A 116 -4.42 -3.17 -15.83
C PRO A 116 -4.35 -4.57 -15.22
N TYR A 117 -3.15 -4.99 -14.78
CA TYR A 117 -2.95 -6.27 -14.11
C TYR A 117 -3.69 -6.31 -12.77
N CYS A 118 -3.42 -5.33 -11.90
CA CYS A 118 -4.03 -5.26 -10.58
C CYS A 118 -5.57 -5.15 -10.66
N ALA A 119 -6.11 -4.40 -11.63
CA ALA A 119 -7.53 -4.28 -11.88
C ALA A 119 -8.18 -5.63 -12.26
N SER A 120 -7.46 -6.41 -13.09
CA SER A 120 -7.92 -7.75 -13.48
C SER A 120 -7.96 -8.71 -12.29
N VAL A 121 -6.90 -8.72 -11.47
CA VAL A 121 -6.87 -9.53 -10.25
C VAL A 121 -7.96 -9.09 -9.26
N ALA A 122 -8.13 -7.78 -9.05
CA ALA A 122 -9.16 -7.25 -8.17
C ALA A 122 -10.58 -7.70 -8.58
N LEU A 123 -10.86 -7.72 -9.88
CA LEU A 123 -12.16 -8.19 -10.37
C LEU A 123 -12.30 -9.72 -10.22
N MET A 124 -11.26 -10.49 -10.49
CA MET A 124 -11.33 -11.96 -10.41
C MET A 124 -11.39 -12.48 -8.97
N GLU A 125 -10.62 -11.88 -8.07
CA GLU A 125 -10.42 -12.41 -6.72
C GLU A 125 -11.06 -11.59 -5.60
N GLY A 126 -11.47 -10.34 -5.87
CA GLY A 126 -11.99 -9.41 -4.86
C GLY A 126 -10.90 -8.88 -3.91
N ARG A 127 -9.63 -9.13 -4.21
CA ARG A 127 -8.48 -8.70 -3.41
C ARG A 127 -7.22 -8.62 -4.27
N VAL A 128 -6.21 -7.86 -3.80
CA VAL A 128 -4.88 -7.83 -4.45
C VAL A 128 -3.82 -7.93 -3.37
N ARG A 129 -3.43 -9.15 -3.04
CA ARG A 129 -2.51 -9.48 -1.95
C ARG A 129 -1.16 -9.97 -2.52
N LEU A 130 -0.26 -10.50 -1.66
CA LEU A 130 1.08 -10.90 -2.09
C LEU A 130 1.07 -12.01 -3.14
N ASP A 131 0.19 -12.99 -3.00
CA ASP A 131 0.02 -14.13 -3.89
C ASP A 131 -0.34 -13.72 -5.33
N ALA A 132 -1.04 -12.58 -5.50
CA ALA A 132 -1.36 -12.02 -6.81
C ALA A 132 -0.14 -11.75 -7.70
N PHE A 133 1.07 -11.72 -7.15
CA PHE A 133 2.30 -11.38 -7.86
C PHE A 133 3.27 -12.56 -8.00
N ASP A 134 2.81 -13.76 -7.68
CA ASP A 134 3.55 -14.98 -7.90
C ASP A 134 3.57 -15.38 -9.39
N ARG A 135 4.41 -16.37 -9.72
CA ARG A 135 4.57 -16.83 -11.11
C ARG A 135 3.28 -17.42 -11.69
N LYS A 136 2.48 -18.09 -10.84
CA LYS A 136 1.23 -18.72 -11.27
C LYS A 136 0.22 -17.69 -11.75
N HIS A 137 0.04 -16.59 -11.01
CA HIS A 137 -0.86 -15.51 -11.39
C HIS A 137 -0.33 -14.72 -12.60
N LEU A 138 0.98 -14.47 -12.67
CA LEU A 138 1.59 -13.79 -13.81
C LEU A 138 1.40 -14.52 -15.13
N ASP A 139 1.41 -15.85 -15.10
CA ASP A 139 1.25 -16.70 -16.27
C ASP A 139 -0.21 -17.08 -16.54
N ASP A 140 -1.17 -16.64 -15.71
CA ASP A 140 -2.59 -16.95 -15.89
C ASP A 140 -3.17 -16.25 -17.13
N ALA A 141 -3.62 -17.07 -18.08
CA ALA A 141 -4.18 -16.61 -19.33
C ALA A 141 -5.50 -15.83 -19.13
N SER A 142 -6.28 -16.15 -18.09
CA SER A 142 -7.54 -15.48 -17.78
C SER A 142 -7.30 -14.05 -17.29
N ILE A 143 -6.30 -13.84 -16.43
CA ILE A 143 -5.85 -12.51 -16.01
C ILE A 143 -5.40 -11.71 -17.24
N ARG A 144 -4.56 -12.30 -18.09
CA ARG A 144 -4.08 -11.63 -19.31
C ARG A 144 -5.21 -11.27 -20.29
N ALA A 145 -6.18 -12.16 -20.45
CA ALA A 145 -7.36 -11.91 -21.29
C ALA A 145 -8.24 -10.78 -20.73
N LEU A 146 -8.36 -10.67 -19.39
CA LEU A 146 -9.10 -9.59 -18.77
C LEU A 146 -8.36 -8.26 -18.84
N MET A 147 -7.03 -8.25 -18.71
CA MET A 147 -6.19 -7.06 -18.91
C MET A 147 -6.42 -6.40 -20.29
N ALA A 148 -6.62 -7.20 -21.32
CA ALA A 148 -6.89 -6.70 -22.67
C ALA A 148 -8.24 -5.94 -22.79
N ARG A 149 -9.12 -6.05 -21.78
CA ARG A 149 -10.41 -5.34 -21.70
C ARG A 149 -10.34 -4.08 -20.82
N VAL A 150 -9.18 -3.79 -20.23
CA VAL A 150 -8.97 -2.61 -19.41
C VAL A 150 -8.56 -1.43 -20.27
N GLU A 151 -9.25 -0.32 -20.11
CA GLU A 151 -8.93 0.97 -20.73
C GLU A 151 -8.60 1.99 -19.66
N LEU A 152 -7.48 2.69 -19.80
CA LEU A 152 -7.04 3.73 -18.88
C LEU A 152 -7.21 5.10 -19.51
N TYR A 153 -7.68 6.07 -18.74
CA TYR A 153 -7.75 7.47 -19.18
C TYR A 153 -7.51 8.43 -18.01
N VAL A 154 -7.12 9.66 -18.34
CA VAL A 154 -7.03 10.72 -17.34
C VAL A 154 -8.43 11.28 -17.08
N ASP A 155 -8.90 11.16 -15.83
CA ASP A 155 -10.12 11.81 -15.38
C ASP A 155 -9.79 13.23 -14.87
N GLU A 156 -10.36 14.26 -15.48
CA GLU A 156 -10.03 15.66 -15.21
C GLU A 156 -10.27 16.05 -13.73
N ALA A 157 -11.32 15.53 -13.11
CA ALA A 157 -11.63 15.81 -11.71
C ALA A 157 -10.66 15.09 -10.76
N ALA A 158 -10.22 13.87 -11.09
CA ALA A 158 -9.22 13.17 -10.33
C ALA A 158 -7.83 13.81 -10.47
N ASP A 159 -7.49 14.28 -11.67
CA ASP A 159 -6.20 14.92 -11.96
C ASP A 159 -6.06 16.25 -11.24
N SER A 160 -7.08 17.10 -11.31
CA SER A 160 -7.09 18.39 -10.61
C SER A 160 -7.06 18.26 -9.07
N GLY A 161 -7.54 17.15 -8.53
CA GLY A 161 -7.49 16.84 -7.09
C GLY A 161 -6.13 16.39 -6.59
N PHE A 162 -5.29 15.84 -7.47
CA PHE A 162 -3.95 15.34 -7.10
C PHE A 162 -2.99 16.50 -6.78
N PRO A 163 -2.09 16.40 -5.79
CA PRO A 163 -1.79 15.25 -4.92
C PRO A 163 -2.64 15.12 -3.64
N ARG A 164 -3.53 16.09 -3.38
CA ARG A 164 -4.32 16.13 -2.14
C ARG A 164 -5.34 15.00 -2.06
N GLN A 165 -5.90 14.63 -3.19
CA GLN A 165 -6.79 13.49 -3.34
C GLN A 165 -6.21 12.51 -4.36
N ARG A 166 -6.43 11.22 -4.14
CA ARG A 166 -6.02 10.15 -5.04
C ARG A 166 -7.23 9.34 -5.46
N ALA A 167 -8.06 9.98 -6.26
CA ALA A 167 -9.34 9.46 -6.71
C ALA A 167 -9.23 8.60 -7.96
N ALA A 168 -10.25 7.74 -8.16
CA ALA A 168 -10.48 7.03 -9.41
C ALA A 168 -11.97 6.92 -9.72
N VAL A 169 -12.29 6.81 -11.00
CA VAL A 169 -13.63 6.49 -11.52
C VAL A 169 -13.51 5.20 -12.30
N VAL A 170 -14.34 4.23 -11.99
CA VAL A 170 -14.39 2.95 -12.70
C VAL A 170 -15.76 2.76 -13.34
N GLU A 171 -15.77 2.41 -14.61
CA GLU A 171 -16.94 2.00 -15.36
C GLU A 171 -16.74 0.57 -15.87
N ILE A 172 -17.62 -0.34 -15.48
CA ILE A 172 -17.64 -1.72 -15.98
C ILE A 172 -18.83 -1.87 -16.91
N THR A 173 -18.57 -2.30 -18.15
CA THR A 173 -19.62 -2.71 -19.09
C THR A 173 -19.70 -4.23 -19.11
N THR A 174 -20.85 -4.78 -18.80
CA THR A 174 -21.08 -6.22 -18.87
C THR A 174 -21.37 -6.69 -20.30
N ARG A 175 -21.24 -8.00 -20.57
CA ARG A 175 -21.62 -8.59 -21.88
C ARG A 175 -23.12 -8.50 -22.15
N ALA A 176 -23.95 -8.32 -21.13
CA ALA A 176 -25.37 -8.05 -21.26
C ALA A 176 -25.67 -6.57 -21.62
N GLY A 177 -24.64 -5.73 -21.71
CA GLY A 177 -24.78 -4.31 -22.06
C GLY A 177 -25.05 -3.40 -20.86
N GLU A 178 -25.09 -3.91 -19.64
CA GLU A 178 -25.25 -3.11 -18.43
C GLU A 178 -23.99 -2.26 -18.19
N ARG A 179 -24.17 -1.02 -17.73
CA ARG A 179 -23.09 -0.11 -17.36
C ARG A 179 -23.15 0.14 -15.86
N LEU A 180 -22.09 -0.25 -15.18
CA LEU A 180 -21.93 -0.11 -13.72
C LEU A 180 -20.79 0.89 -13.47
N GLY A 181 -21.01 1.84 -12.58
CA GLY A 181 -20.05 2.90 -12.30
C GLY A 181 -19.81 3.09 -10.82
N PHE A 182 -18.58 3.37 -10.43
CA PHE A 182 -18.21 3.73 -9.06
C PHE A 182 -17.09 4.80 -9.08
N ARG A 183 -17.24 5.82 -8.23
CA ARG A 183 -16.20 6.81 -7.97
C ARG A 183 -15.65 6.62 -6.57
N ALA A 184 -14.37 6.29 -6.46
CA ALA A 184 -13.63 6.29 -5.21
C ALA A 184 -12.93 7.65 -5.06
N PRO A 185 -13.37 8.52 -4.14
CA PRO A 185 -12.77 9.85 -3.95
C PRO A 185 -11.42 9.80 -3.28
N THR A 186 -11.13 8.72 -2.55
CA THR A 186 -9.90 8.48 -1.78
C THR A 186 -9.58 6.99 -1.80
N ARG A 187 -8.47 6.59 -1.21
CA ARG A 187 -8.02 5.19 -1.12
C ARG A 187 -8.37 4.62 0.24
N LYS A 188 -8.80 3.39 0.28
CA LYS A 188 -8.91 2.66 1.56
C LYS A 188 -7.52 2.50 2.18
N GLY A 189 -7.42 2.80 3.49
CA GLY A 189 -6.18 2.88 4.24
C GLY A 189 -5.60 4.29 4.38
N ASP A 190 -6.15 5.31 3.70
CA ASP A 190 -5.85 6.72 3.99
C ASP A 190 -6.54 7.16 5.30
N PRO A 191 -6.04 8.19 5.99
CA PRO A 191 -6.59 8.63 7.28
C PRO A 191 -8.07 9.02 7.27
N ASP A 192 -8.59 9.45 6.13
CA ASP A 192 -10.01 9.77 5.91
C ASP A 192 -10.87 8.55 5.52
N HIS A 193 -10.23 7.42 5.22
CA HIS A 193 -10.89 6.15 4.93
C HIS A 193 -10.03 4.98 5.47
N PRO A 194 -9.87 4.85 6.80
CA PRO A 194 -8.94 3.89 7.41
C PRO A 194 -9.38 2.45 7.21
N LEU A 195 -8.42 1.53 7.36
CA LEU A 195 -8.74 0.11 7.52
C LEU A 195 -9.42 -0.11 8.88
N SER A 196 -10.38 -1.04 8.91
CA SER A 196 -10.92 -1.54 10.17
C SER A 196 -9.89 -2.42 10.89
N ASP A 197 -10.09 -2.62 12.20
CA ASP A 197 -9.25 -3.52 13.00
C ASP A 197 -9.23 -4.94 12.42
N ALA A 198 -10.36 -5.44 11.95
CA ALA A 198 -10.45 -6.75 11.31
C ALA A 198 -9.57 -6.84 10.05
N GLU A 199 -9.59 -5.82 9.21
CA GLU A 199 -8.75 -5.77 8.00
C GLU A 199 -7.26 -5.66 8.31
N LEU A 200 -6.90 -4.95 9.39
CA LEU A 200 -5.53 -4.89 9.90
C LEU A 200 -5.07 -6.26 10.42
N VAL A 201 -5.92 -6.94 11.17
CA VAL A 201 -5.66 -8.28 11.70
C VAL A 201 -5.49 -9.28 10.56
N ASP A 202 -6.38 -9.27 9.57
CA ASP A 202 -6.28 -10.17 8.40
C ASP A 202 -4.97 -9.95 7.65
N LYS A 203 -4.61 -8.69 7.42
CA LYS A 203 -3.35 -8.35 6.77
C LYS A 203 -2.14 -8.79 7.59
N PHE A 204 -2.19 -8.62 8.91
CA PHE A 204 -1.12 -9.05 9.81
C PHE A 204 -0.93 -10.56 9.74
N ARG A 205 -2.01 -11.34 9.86
CA ARG A 205 -1.98 -12.80 9.77
C ARG A 205 -1.44 -13.28 8.43
N GLU A 206 -1.88 -12.70 7.34
CA GLU A 206 -1.38 -13.03 6.00
C GLU A 206 0.14 -12.88 5.89
N LEU A 207 0.71 -11.84 6.50
CA LEU A 207 2.13 -11.52 6.40
C LEU A 207 2.98 -12.25 7.45
N ALA A 208 2.49 -12.41 8.66
CA ALA A 208 3.26 -12.93 9.78
C ALA A 208 3.16 -14.46 9.94
N ALA A 209 1.96 -15.03 9.77
CA ALA A 209 1.76 -16.47 10.02
C ALA A 209 2.64 -17.40 9.16
N PRO A 210 2.90 -17.12 7.86
CA PRO A 210 3.82 -17.95 7.07
C PRO A 210 5.27 -17.96 7.58
N VAL A 211 5.67 -16.91 8.31
CA VAL A 211 7.04 -16.75 8.83
C VAL A 211 7.16 -17.28 10.26
N THR A 212 6.19 -16.94 11.12
CA THR A 212 6.24 -17.23 12.56
C THR A 212 5.52 -18.52 12.96
N GLY A 213 4.63 -19.02 12.11
CA GLY A 213 3.62 -20.02 12.45
C GLY A 213 2.39 -19.38 13.14
N GLU A 214 1.25 -20.06 13.05
CA GLU A 214 -0.04 -19.53 13.51
C GLU A 214 -0.05 -19.14 14.99
N ALA A 215 0.43 -20.02 15.88
CA ALA A 215 0.41 -19.77 17.32
C ALA A 215 1.29 -18.57 17.73
N ALA A 216 2.49 -18.43 17.14
CA ALA A 216 3.35 -17.29 17.41
C ALA A 216 2.81 -15.99 16.81
N CYS A 217 2.16 -16.07 15.65
CA CYS A 217 1.46 -14.95 15.01
C CYS A 217 0.35 -14.41 15.93
N GLU A 218 -0.52 -15.26 16.47
CA GLU A 218 -1.60 -14.81 17.36
C GLU A 218 -1.05 -14.22 18.67
N ASN A 219 -0.03 -14.83 19.27
CA ASN A 219 0.61 -14.27 20.47
C ASN A 219 1.21 -12.88 20.22
N LEU A 220 1.87 -12.71 19.06
CA LEU A 220 2.44 -11.43 18.67
C LEU A 220 1.34 -10.39 18.40
N LEU A 221 0.25 -10.79 17.75
CA LEU A 221 -0.90 -9.93 17.49
C LEU A 221 -1.52 -9.43 18.80
N ASP A 222 -1.77 -10.34 19.76
CA ASP A 222 -2.29 -9.98 21.09
C ASP A 222 -1.38 -9.03 21.84
N ALA A 223 -0.07 -9.24 21.76
CA ALA A 223 0.91 -8.36 22.39
C ALA A 223 0.95 -6.97 21.72
N LEU A 224 0.86 -6.90 20.38
CA LEU A 224 0.83 -5.63 19.64
C LEU A 224 -0.42 -4.82 19.93
N TRP A 225 -1.59 -5.46 20.15
CA TRP A 225 -2.81 -4.76 20.55
C TRP A 225 -2.77 -4.19 21.97
N ARG A 226 -1.78 -4.59 22.77
CA ARG A 226 -1.54 -4.13 24.15
C ARG A 226 -0.19 -3.45 24.30
N ILE A 227 0.41 -2.97 23.21
CA ILE A 227 1.77 -2.40 23.22
C ILE A 227 1.92 -1.21 24.17
N ASP A 228 0.85 -0.46 24.39
CA ASP A 228 0.78 0.71 25.27
C ASP A 228 0.84 0.36 26.76
N VAL A 229 0.61 -0.89 27.12
CA VAL A 229 0.64 -1.39 28.52
C VAL A 229 1.70 -2.45 28.75
N LEU A 230 2.60 -2.70 27.79
CA LEU A 230 3.73 -3.60 27.96
C LEU A 230 4.84 -2.93 28.80
N ASP A 231 5.29 -3.61 29.83
CA ASP A 231 6.43 -3.16 30.64
C ASP A 231 7.74 -3.16 29.87
N ASP A 232 7.91 -4.13 28.95
CA ASP A 232 9.09 -4.28 28.10
C ASP A 232 8.71 -4.68 26.67
N THR A 233 8.90 -3.79 25.72
CA THR A 233 8.69 -4.05 24.30
C THR A 233 9.72 -5.01 23.69
N GLY A 234 10.85 -5.27 24.36
CA GLY A 234 11.84 -6.26 23.95
C GLY A 234 11.26 -7.66 23.83
N THR A 235 10.22 -7.96 24.59
CA THR A 235 9.49 -9.25 24.55
C THR A 235 8.85 -9.53 23.21
N LEU A 236 8.50 -8.50 22.41
CA LEU A 236 7.95 -8.63 21.06
C LEU A 236 8.94 -9.21 20.07
N PHE A 237 10.24 -9.07 20.34
CA PHE A 237 11.32 -9.47 19.42
C PHE A 237 12.08 -10.70 19.89
N THR A 238 11.55 -11.41 20.88
CA THR A 238 12.13 -12.70 21.29
C THR A 238 11.91 -13.68 20.16
N PRO A 239 12.98 -14.22 19.52
CA PRO A 239 12.81 -15.16 18.41
C PRO A 239 11.98 -16.34 18.86
N ALA A 240 10.94 -16.70 18.08
CA ALA A 240 10.32 -18.00 18.24
C ALA A 240 11.41 -19.07 18.10
N PRO A 241 11.44 -20.13 18.95
CA PRO A 241 12.55 -21.08 19.03
C PRO A 241 12.87 -21.83 17.72
N ASN A 242 12.17 -21.59 16.63
CA ASN A 242 12.27 -22.30 15.35
C ASN A 242 12.61 -21.44 14.12
N LEU A 243 13.06 -20.20 14.28
CA LEU A 243 13.66 -19.45 13.16
C LEU A 243 15.09 -19.95 12.91
N GLN A 244 15.23 -21.22 12.54
CA GLN A 244 16.38 -21.67 11.76
C GLN A 244 16.28 -20.96 10.41
N ALA A 245 17.33 -20.22 10.07
CA ALA A 245 17.50 -19.49 8.83
C ALA A 245 16.92 -20.27 7.64
N ALA A 246 15.82 -19.77 7.07
CA ALA A 246 15.47 -20.13 5.70
C ALA A 246 16.62 -19.60 4.86
N GLY A 247 17.47 -20.52 4.44
CA GLY A 247 18.70 -20.26 3.74
C GLY A 247 18.45 -19.36 2.54
N ALA A 248 19.31 -18.38 2.39
CA ALA A 248 19.57 -17.75 1.14
C ALA A 248 19.84 -18.85 0.10
N THR A 249 18.89 -19.13 -0.75
CA THR A 249 19.13 -19.82 -2.02
C THR A 249 19.01 -18.76 -3.09
N ASP A 250 20.15 -18.61 -3.79
CA ASP A 250 20.44 -17.74 -4.93
C ASP A 250 19.33 -17.64 -5.98
#